data_478d47109c871baba2423f060bbeef2a
#
_entry.id   478d47109c871baba2423f060bbeef2a
#
_cell.length_a   1.000
_cell.length_b   1.000
_cell.length_c   1.000
_cell.angle_alpha   90.00
_cell.angle_beta   90.00
_cell.angle_gamma   90.00
#
_symmetry.space_group_name_H-M   'P 1'
#
loop_
_entity.id
_entity.type
_entity.pdbx_description
1 polymer ?
#
loop_
_entity_poly.entity_id
_entity_poly.type
_entity_poly.pdbx_seq_one_letter_code
_entity_poly.pdbx_strand_id
1 'polypeptide(L)'
;MKKNFIFLILLVFPFKALSHTDHYKNINKIEMEILKDGKVIGYCNYEFFHKDKSLEVQNSTKFEVKIFGVKVFSISSNAIEKYENDQLIYFKSKTMQ
;
A
#
# COMPACT_ATOMS: atom_id res chain seq x y z
N MET A 1 15.98 15.78 0.44
CA MET A 1 17.00 14.86 0.05
C MET A 1 16.69 14.19 -1.25
N LYS A 2 17.70 13.97 -2.05
CA LYS A 2 17.51 13.41 -3.39
C LYS A 2 16.90 12.03 -3.39
N LYS A 3 17.19 11.23 -2.38
CA LYS A 3 16.64 9.89 -2.27
C LYS A 3 15.14 9.90 -2.08
N ASN A 4 14.64 10.88 -1.35
CA ASN A 4 13.21 10.99 -1.15
C ASN A 4 12.49 11.36 -2.43
N PHE A 5 13.17 12.11 -3.26
CA PHE A 5 12.65 12.51 -4.54
C PHE A 5 12.40 11.32 -5.44
N ILE A 6 13.38 10.42 -5.50
CA ILE A 6 13.26 9.21 -6.29
C ILE A 6 12.12 8.35 -5.79
N PHE A 7 11.97 8.30 -4.49
CA PHE A 7 10.90 7.56 -3.85
C PHE A 7 9.54 8.05 -4.31
N LEU A 8 9.37 9.38 -4.38
CA LEU A 8 8.12 9.96 -4.83
C LEU A 8 7.78 9.59 -6.26
N ILE A 9 8.78 9.53 -7.11
CA ILE A 9 8.58 9.15 -8.50
C ILE A 9 8.05 7.72 -8.59
N LEU A 10 8.55 6.83 -7.76
CA LEU A 10 8.10 5.45 -7.75
C LEU A 10 6.65 5.34 -7.30
N LEU A 11 6.21 6.21 -6.45
CA LEU A 11 4.83 6.21 -5.99
C LEU A 11 3.83 6.57 -7.09
N VAL A 12 4.29 7.23 -8.13
CA VAL A 12 3.42 7.59 -9.24
C VAL A 12 2.90 6.36 -9.98
N PHE A 13 3.69 5.31 -10.07
CA PHE A 13 3.27 4.10 -10.75
C PHE A 13 2.05 3.45 -10.13
N PRO A 14 1.98 3.29 -8.80
CA PRO A 14 0.77 2.74 -8.19
C PRO A 14 -0.47 3.56 -8.50
N PHE A 15 -0.34 4.86 -8.61
CA PHE A 15 -1.49 5.69 -8.94
C PHE A 15 -2.05 5.37 -10.30
N LYS A 16 -1.19 5.17 -11.29
CA LYS A 16 -1.67 4.81 -12.61
C LYS A 16 -2.39 3.48 -12.61
N ALA A 17 -1.88 2.53 -11.87
CA ALA A 17 -2.52 1.23 -11.76
C ALA A 17 -3.89 1.34 -11.11
N LEU A 18 -4.00 2.17 -10.08
CA LEU A 18 -5.24 2.32 -9.33
C LEU A 18 -6.31 3.06 -10.11
N SER A 19 -5.94 3.86 -11.12
CA SER A 19 -6.92 4.57 -11.91
C SER A 19 -7.74 3.64 -12.81
N HIS A 20 -7.28 2.40 -12.99
CA HIS A 20 -7.98 1.42 -13.81
C HIS A 20 -8.59 0.36 -12.92
N THR A 21 -9.64 0.75 -12.20
CA THR A 21 -10.28 -0.15 -11.26
C THR A 21 -10.86 -1.40 -11.91
N ASP A 22 -11.19 -1.32 -13.20
CA ASP A 22 -11.73 -2.47 -13.91
C ASP A 22 -10.76 -3.64 -13.96
N HIS A 23 -9.47 -3.35 -13.94
CA HIS A 23 -8.46 -4.40 -13.94
C HIS A 23 -8.44 -5.22 -12.66
N TYR A 24 -9.01 -4.68 -11.60
CA TYR A 24 -8.96 -5.31 -10.29
C TYR A 24 -10.24 -6.03 -9.91
N LYS A 25 -11.18 -6.14 -10.83
CA LYS A 25 -12.45 -6.79 -10.52
C LYS A 25 -12.30 -8.25 -10.11
N ASN A 26 -11.32 -8.92 -10.70
CA ASN A 26 -11.07 -10.33 -10.42
C ASN A 26 -9.90 -10.54 -9.47
N ILE A 27 -9.32 -9.46 -8.96
CA ILE A 27 -8.21 -9.53 -8.04
C ILE A 27 -8.73 -9.22 -6.65
N ASN A 28 -8.52 -10.16 -5.73
CA ASN A 28 -8.97 -10.00 -4.35
C ASN A 28 -7.85 -9.58 -3.42
N LYS A 29 -6.61 -9.80 -3.84
CA LYS A 29 -5.48 -9.57 -2.96
C LYS A 29 -4.22 -9.31 -3.78
N ILE A 30 -3.44 -8.34 -3.34
CA ILE A 30 -2.12 -8.07 -3.88
C ILE A 30 -1.14 -8.07 -2.72
N GLU A 31 -0.10 -8.87 -2.82
CA GLU A 31 0.94 -8.92 -1.80
C GLU A 31 2.26 -8.50 -2.43
N MET A 32 2.93 -7.55 -1.78
CA MET A 32 4.19 -7.02 -2.26
C MET A 32 5.22 -7.01 -1.14
N GLU A 33 6.46 -7.27 -1.50
CA GLU A 33 7.56 -7.16 -0.56
C GLU A 33 8.24 -5.81 -0.72
N ILE A 34 8.67 -5.25 0.41
CA ILE A 34 9.45 -4.02 0.40
C ILE A 34 10.91 -4.42 0.53
N LEU A 35 11.72 -4.00 -0.42
CA LEU A 35 13.12 -4.38 -0.46
C LEU A 35 14.01 -3.17 -0.21
N LYS A 36 15.09 -3.42 0.51
CA LYS A 36 16.15 -2.45 0.69
C LYS A 36 17.48 -3.17 0.51
N ASP A 37 18.27 -2.71 -0.45
CA ASP A 37 19.56 -3.33 -0.78
C ASP A 37 19.44 -4.83 -1.01
N GLY A 38 18.37 -5.23 -1.70
CA GLY A 38 18.14 -6.63 -2.06
C GLY A 38 17.58 -7.50 -0.95
N LYS A 39 17.27 -6.92 0.20
CA LYS A 39 16.72 -7.68 1.32
C LYS A 39 15.28 -7.25 1.59
N VAL A 40 14.46 -8.23 1.94
CA VAL A 40 13.08 -7.95 2.32
C VAL A 40 13.08 -7.30 3.69
N ILE A 41 12.51 -6.11 3.79
CA ILE A 41 12.39 -5.40 5.06
C ILE A 41 10.95 -5.26 5.51
N GLY A 42 10.02 -5.61 4.64
CA GLY A 42 8.62 -5.52 5.02
C GLY A 42 7.69 -5.89 3.88
N TYR A 43 6.42 -5.61 4.09
CA TYR A 43 5.36 -6.00 3.17
C TYR A 43 4.35 -4.87 3.02
N CYS A 44 3.77 -4.81 1.83
CA CYS A 44 2.66 -3.92 1.54
C CYS A 44 1.58 -4.75 0.88
N ASN A 45 0.47 -4.93 1.55
CA ASN A 45 -0.59 -5.79 1.08
C ASN A 45 -1.86 -5.01 0.86
N TYR A 46 -2.59 -5.38 -0.18
CA TYR A 46 -3.90 -4.83 -0.47
C TYR A 46 -4.90 -5.96 -0.55
N GLU A 47 -6.05 -5.78 0.05
CA GLU A 47 -7.17 -6.69 -0.09
C GLU A 47 -8.36 -5.92 -0.64
N PHE A 48 -9.04 -6.53 -1.60
CA PHE A 48 -10.15 -5.91 -2.30
C PHE A 48 -11.42 -6.71 -2.02
N PHE A 49 -12.42 -6.03 -1.52
CA PHE A 49 -13.72 -6.65 -1.23
C PHE A 49 -14.75 -6.03 -2.15
N HIS A 50 -15.18 -6.81 -3.13
CA HIS A 50 -16.15 -6.36 -4.12
C HIS A 50 -17.54 -6.76 -3.71
N LYS A 51 -18.49 -5.83 -3.79
CA LYS A 51 -19.88 -6.12 -3.52
C LYS A 51 -20.74 -5.18 -4.35
N ASP A 52 -21.39 -5.74 -5.37
CA ASP A 52 -22.23 -4.97 -6.30
C ASP A 52 -21.46 -3.77 -6.87
N LYS A 53 -21.91 -2.56 -6.56
CA LYS A 53 -21.25 -1.35 -7.02
C LYS A 53 -20.29 -0.78 -6.00
N SER A 54 -20.05 -1.52 -4.93
CA SER A 54 -19.17 -1.09 -3.84
C SER A 54 -17.86 -1.82 -3.90
N LEU A 55 -16.81 -1.14 -3.49
CA LEU A 55 -15.48 -1.71 -3.37
C LEU A 55 -14.85 -1.20 -2.09
N GLU A 56 -14.37 -2.11 -1.27
CA GLU A 56 -13.58 -1.74 -0.10
C GLU A 56 -12.14 -2.20 -0.34
N VAL A 57 -11.20 -1.30 -0.17
CA VAL A 57 -9.79 -1.61 -0.30
C VAL A 57 -9.15 -1.47 1.06
N GLN A 58 -8.51 -2.54 1.51
CA GLN A 58 -7.76 -2.52 2.76
C GLN A 58 -6.29 -2.64 2.44
N ASN A 59 -5.51 -1.74 2.98
CA ASN A 59 -4.06 -1.74 2.82
C ASN A 59 -3.40 -1.99 4.16
N SER A 60 -2.40 -2.84 4.17
CA SER A 60 -1.59 -3.08 5.34
C SER A 60 -0.13 -3.02 4.92
N THR A 61 0.60 -2.08 5.51
CA THR A 61 2.02 -1.89 5.20
C THR A 61 2.81 -1.99 6.50
N LYS A 62 3.87 -2.78 6.46
CA LYS A 62 4.73 -2.93 7.61
C LYS A 62 6.15 -3.14 7.16
N PHE A 63 7.09 -2.37 7.70
CA PHE A 63 8.48 -2.61 7.42
C PHE A 63 9.36 -2.17 8.58
N GLU A 64 10.57 -2.68 8.58
CA GLU A 64 11.51 -2.51 9.65
C GLU A 64 12.90 -2.34 9.05
N VAL A 65 13.64 -1.36 9.52
CA VAL A 65 15.02 -1.14 9.09
C VAL A 65 15.94 -1.45 10.25
N LYS A 66 16.92 -2.31 9.99
CA LYS A 66 17.93 -2.68 10.98
C LYS A 66 19.30 -2.25 10.50
N ILE A 67 20.13 -1.80 11.43
CA ILE A 67 21.52 -1.48 11.17
C ILE A 67 22.33 -2.30 12.15
N PHE A 68 23.24 -3.13 11.63
CA PHE A 68 24.05 -4.03 12.43
C PHE A 68 23.20 -4.90 13.37
N GLY A 69 22.07 -5.37 12.86
CA GLY A 69 21.18 -6.23 13.63
C GLY A 69 20.30 -5.52 14.63
N VAL A 70 20.42 -4.21 14.74
CA VAL A 70 19.62 -3.42 15.67
C VAL A 70 18.51 -2.70 14.90
N LYS A 71 17.29 -2.85 15.38
CA LYS A 71 16.15 -2.18 14.79
C LYS A 71 16.22 -0.68 15.09
N VAL A 72 16.36 0.12 14.03
CA VAL A 72 16.44 1.57 14.19
C VAL A 72 15.16 2.26 13.79
N PHE A 73 14.29 1.59 13.05
CA PHE A 73 13.11 2.21 12.53
C PHE A 73 12.09 1.14 12.12
N SER A 74 10.83 1.38 12.43
CA SER A 74 9.77 0.52 11.95
C SER A 74 8.50 1.34 11.71
N ILE A 75 7.72 0.94 10.71
CA ILE A 75 6.43 1.56 10.41
C ILE A 75 5.41 0.46 10.24
N SER A 76 4.25 0.68 10.81
CA SER A 76 3.09 -0.16 10.59
C SER A 76 1.93 0.78 10.24
N SER A 77 1.31 0.55 9.10
CA SER A 77 0.24 1.41 8.62
C SER A 77 -0.90 0.56 8.10
N ASN A 78 -2.12 0.98 8.43
CA ASN A 78 -3.32 0.35 7.92
C ASN A 78 -4.23 1.42 7.34
N ALA A 79 -4.82 1.14 6.21
CA ALA A 79 -5.73 2.08 5.57
C ALA A 79 -6.93 1.33 5.03
N ILE A 80 -8.07 2.00 5.05
CA ILE A 80 -9.31 1.48 4.50
C ILE A 80 -9.87 2.54 3.58
N GLU A 81 -10.19 2.14 2.36
CA GLU A 81 -10.84 3.01 1.39
C GLU A 81 -12.12 2.33 0.95
N LYS A 82 -13.19 3.09 0.86
CA LYS A 82 -14.46 2.58 0.37
C LYS A 82 -14.91 3.40 -0.82
N TYR A 83 -15.27 2.71 -1.87
CA TYR A 83 -15.72 3.30 -3.12
C TYR A 83 -17.14 2.85 -3.40
N GLU A 84 -17.92 3.74 -3.97
CA GLU A 84 -19.27 3.45 -4.41
C GLU A 84 -19.47 4.13 -5.75
N ASN A 85 -19.86 3.34 -6.75
CA ASN A 85 -19.97 3.82 -8.13
C ASN A 85 -18.69 4.53 -8.60
N ASP A 86 -17.53 3.91 -8.28
CA ASP A 86 -16.21 4.40 -8.64
C ASP A 86 -15.83 5.73 -7.98
N GLN A 87 -16.55 6.13 -6.96
CA GLN A 87 -16.22 7.34 -6.20
C GLN A 87 -15.78 6.97 -4.80
N LEU A 88 -14.72 7.60 -4.35
CA LEU A 88 -14.24 7.40 -2.99
C LEU A 88 -15.21 8.06 -2.01
N ILE A 89 -15.82 7.26 -1.14
CA ILE A 89 -16.77 7.76 -0.17
C ILE A 89 -16.25 7.72 1.27
N TYR A 90 -15.16 6.99 1.50
CA TYR A 90 -14.64 6.85 2.86
C TYR A 90 -13.16 6.51 2.80
N PHE A 91 -12.39 7.17 3.66
CA PHE A 91 -10.98 6.88 3.78
C PHE A 91 -10.56 7.02 5.24
N LYS A 92 -9.83 6.04 5.73
CA LYS A 92 -9.26 6.08 7.07
C LYS A 92 -7.91 5.42 7.04
N SER A 93 -6.92 6.05 7.65
CA SER A 93 -5.62 5.42 7.78
C SER A 93 -5.07 5.64 9.19
N LYS A 94 -4.25 4.70 9.61
CA LYS A 94 -3.58 4.76 10.89
C LYS A 94 -2.16 4.28 10.70
N THR A 95 -1.22 5.11 11.12
CA THR A 95 0.21 4.78 11.00
C THR A 95 0.83 4.82 12.39
N MET A 96 1.63 3.80 12.69
CA MET A 96 2.36 3.71 13.95
C MET A 96 3.83 3.52 13.65
N GLN A 97 4.65 4.16 14.45
CA GLN A 97 6.10 4.03 14.36
C GLN A 97 6.66 3.29 15.55
#